data_04a614002f845c609a0791ad14115b62
#
_entry.id   04a614002f845c609a0791ad14115b62
#
_cell.length_a   1.000
_cell.length_b   1.000
_cell.length_c   1.000
_cell.angle_alpha   90.00
_cell.angle_beta   90.00
_cell.angle_gamma   90.00
#
_symmetry.space_group_name_H-M   'P 1'
#
loop_
_entity.id
_entity.type
_entity.pdbx_description
1 polymer ?
#
loop_
_entity_poly.entity_id
_entity_poly.type
_entity_poly.pdbx_seq_one_letter_code
_entity_poly.pdbx_strand_id
1 'polypeptide(L)'
;LIIYFFYNRTMEEMNMIKMIVSDVDGTLLSHGYINPKCIESIKKAQAKGIEFVVASGRDYYGVTSILDPFDIKCSMILGNGAQYCNKNGEVLMNCYLDKEKLKEILPIFIEHQTPYMIFTTNGFYSTLKPEVVRDRFAYRGKVRFGNKMEDFLPGGPMSDSPACQIQQFDSIDEFIKRDLEIIKVEAFSHDADEIQRVLPYFKDMKNIAYLSSYPDNVEITNEYAQKGL
;
A
#
# COMPACT_ATOMS: atom_id res chain seq x y z
N LEU A 1 -13.32 -7.65 2.09
CA LEU A 1 -13.75 -8.52 0.99
C LEU A 1 -13.05 -9.86 1.15
N ILE A 2 -13.81 -10.93 1.35
CA ILE A 2 -13.27 -12.30 1.38
C ILE A 2 -13.49 -12.87 -0.01
N ILE A 3 -12.41 -13.20 -0.72
CA ILE A 3 -12.46 -13.78 -2.06
C ILE A 3 -12.20 -15.28 -1.94
N TYR A 4 -13.12 -16.10 -2.47
CA TYR A 4 -12.98 -17.55 -2.55
C TYR A 4 -12.53 -17.94 -3.96
N PHE A 5 -11.42 -18.68 -4.09
CA PHE A 5 -11.01 -19.29 -5.34
C PHE A 5 -11.32 -20.78 -5.33
N PHE A 6 -12.07 -21.26 -6.34
CA PHE A 6 -12.30 -22.67 -6.59
C PHE A 6 -11.38 -23.14 -7.74
N TYR A 7 -10.58 -24.16 -7.52
CA TYR A 7 -9.84 -24.83 -8.57
C TYR A 7 -10.52 -26.16 -8.92
N ASN A 8 -10.75 -26.41 -10.21
CA ASN A 8 -11.49 -27.56 -10.73
C ASN A 8 -10.88 -28.91 -10.32
N ARG A 9 -11.55 -29.63 -9.43
CA ARG A 9 -11.42 -31.08 -9.24
C ARG A 9 -12.77 -31.65 -8.76
N THR A 10 -12.90 -33.02 -8.75
CA THR A 10 -14.14 -33.79 -8.54
C THR A 10 -15.16 -33.24 -7.53
N MET A 11 -16.44 -33.60 -7.67
CA MET A 11 -17.57 -33.08 -6.88
C MET A 11 -17.37 -33.15 -5.34
N GLU A 12 -16.60 -34.11 -4.83
CA GLU A 12 -16.27 -34.23 -3.39
C GLU A 12 -15.17 -33.22 -2.95
N GLU A 13 -14.26 -32.82 -3.86
CA GLU A 13 -13.23 -31.81 -3.57
C GLU A 13 -13.73 -30.36 -3.75
N MET A 14 -14.88 -30.17 -4.37
CA MET A 14 -15.45 -28.84 -4.65
C MET A 14 -15.97 -28.08 -3.41
N ASN A 15 -16.08 -28.74 -2.25
CA ASN A 15 -16.63 -28.14 -1.03
C ASN A 15 -15.58 -27.73 0.02
N MET A 16 -14.28 -27.80 -0.28
CA MET A 16 -13.25 -27.42 0.69
C MET A 16 -12.58 -26.10 0.32
N ILE A 17 -12.70 -25.11 1.20
CA ILE A 17 -11.92 -23.86 1.13
C ILE A 17 -10.44 -24.23 1.20
N LYS A 18 -9.65 -23.81 0.19
CA LYS A 18 -8.19 -24.04 0.14
C LYS A 18 -7.41 -22.79 0.51
N MET A 19 -8.01 -21.60 0.31
CA MET A 19 -7.35 -20.32 0.52
C MET A 19 -8.36 -19.31 1.08
N ILE A 20 -7.88 -18.46 1.98
CA ILE A 20 -8.58 -17.28 2.49
C ILE A 20 -7.72 -16.07 2.18
N VAL A 21 -8.26 -15.11 1.41
CA VAL A 21 -7.59 -13.85 1.13
C VAL A 21 -8.29 -12.73 1.90
N SER A 22 -7.53 -11.94 2.66
CA SER A 22 -8.05 -10.85 3.46
C SER A 22 -7.36 -9.53 3.12
N ASP A 23 -8.15 -8.48 2.97
CA ASP A 23 -7.63 -7.12 3.05
C ASP A 23 -7.23 -6.78 4.49
N VAL A 24 -6.39 -5.76 4.68
CA VAL A 24 -5.89 -5.33 6.00
C VAL A 24 -6.74 -4.20 6.55
N ASP A 25 -6.67 -3.03 5.94
CA ASP A 25 -7.22 -1.80 6.49
C ASP A 25 -8.74 -1.73 6.38
N GLY A 26 -9.42 -1.59 7.53
CA GLY A 26 -10.87 -1.63 7.58
C GLY A 26 -11.48 -3.04 7.49
N THR A 27 -10.65 -4.09 7.35
CA THR A 27 -11.08 -5.50 7.28
C THR A 27 -10.46 -6.31 8.42
N LEU A 28 -9.17 -6.66 8.31
CA LEU A 28 -8.46 -7.40 9.36
C LEU A 28 -8.07 -6.47 10.52
N LEU A 29 -7.58 -5.28 10.17
CA LEU A 29 -7.20 -4.22 11.10
C LEU A 29 -8.30 -3.16 11.15
N SER A 30 -8.95 -2.99 12.29
CA SER A 30 -9.96 -1.95 12.52
C SER A 30 -9.55 -1.08 13.71
N HIS A 31 -9.48 0.23 13.50
CA HIS A 31 -9.05 1.21 14.53
C HIS A 31 -7.70 0.86 15.18
N GLY A 32 -6.74 0.37 14.38
CA GLY A 32 -5.41 -0.03 14.88
C GLY A 32 -5.39 -1.35 15.65
N TYR A 33 -6.47 -2.12 15.62
CA TYR A 33 -6.65 -3.33 16.42
C TYR A 33 -7.11 -4.51 15.55
N ILE A 34 -6.50 -5.68 15.75
CA ILE A 34 -6.99 -6.96 15.21
C ILE A 34 -7.76 -7.70 16.29
N ASN A 35 -8.99 -8.10 15.98
CA ASN A 35 -9.80 -8.87 16.94
C ASN A 35 -9.12 -10.21 17.25
N PRO A 36 -8.90 -10.58 18.53
CA PRO A 36 -8.27 -11.85 18.92
C PRO A 36 -8.97 -13.08 18.33
N LYS A 37 -10.29 -13.02 18.13
CA LYS A 37 -11.04 -14.10 17.46
C LYS A 37 -10.64 -14.27 16.00
N CYS A 38 -10.26 -13.19 15.30
CA CYS A 38 -9.73 -13.27 13.93
C CYS A 38 -8.37 -13.98 13.93
N ILE A 39 -7.48 -13.61 14.85
CA ILE A 39 -6.17 -14.26 15.03
C ILE A 39 -6.33 -15.77 15.27
N GLU A 40 -7.19 -16.15 16.21
CA GLU A 40 -7.48 -17.55 16.52
C GLU A 40 -8.03 -18.30 15.28
N SER A 41 -8.94 -17.66 14.54
CA SER A 41 -9.55 -18.23 13.34
C SER A 41 -8.54 -18.43 12.21
N ILE A 42 -7.63 -17.46 12.00
CA ILE A 42 -6.52 -17.58 11.03
C ILE A 42 -5.62 -18.76 11.38
N LYS A 43 -5.18 -18.84 12.65
CA LYS A 43 -4.34 -19.96 13.10
C LYS A 43 -5.03 -21.32 12.95
N LYS A 44 -6.33 -21.41 13.25
CA LYS A 44 -7.14 -22.62 13.05
C LYS A 44 -7.24 -23.00 11.56
N ALA A 45 -7.40 -22.01 10.66
CA ALA A 45 -7.44 -22.25 9.24
C ALA A 45 -6.09 -22.79 8.73
N GLN A 46 -4.99 -22.13 9.09
CA GLN A 46 -3.63 -22.57 8.74
C GLN A 46 -3.32 -23.98 9.27
N ALA A 47 -3.72 -24.31 10.49
CA ALA A 47 -3.55 -25.64 11.08
C ALA A 47 -4.32 -26.73 10.32
N LYS A 48 -5.38 -26.37 9.56
CA LYS A 48 -6.14 -27.26 8.68
C LYS A 48 -5.57 -27.31 7.25
N GLY A 49 -4.44 -26.68 6.98
CA GLY A 49 -3.84 -26.60 5.66
C GLY A 49 -4.53 -25.61 4.71
N ILE A 50 -5.37 -24.70 5.23
CA ILE A 50 -5.96 -23.61 4.43
C ILE A 50 -4.92 -22.50 4.36
N GLU A 51 -4.59 -22.07 3.14
CA GLU A 51 -3.67 -20.96 2.92
C GLU A 51 -4.34 -19.65 3.33
N PHE A 52 -3.67 -18.86 4.17
CA PHE A 52 -4.07 -17.49 4.48
C PHE A 52 -3.19 -16.52 3.70
N VAL A 53 -3.80 -15.60 2.97
CA VAL A 53 -3.14 -14.58 2.14
C VAL A 53 -3.64 -13.20 2.54
N VAL A 54 -2.74 -12.25 2.64
CA VAL A 54 -3.08 -10.83 2.82
C VAL A 54 -3.01 -10.12 1.47
N ALA A 55 -4.00 -9.27 1.15
CA ALA A 55 -4.01 -8.41 -0.03
C ALA A 55 -4.17 -6.93 0.38
N SER A 56 -3.09 -6.14 0.30
CA SER A 56 -3.04 -4.78 0.86
C SER A 56 -2.36 -3.78 -0.08
N GLY A 57 -2.69 -2.50 0.12
CA GLY A 57 -1.91 -1.37 -0.45
C GLY A 57 -0.61 -1.10 0.31
N ARG A 58 -0.39 -1.76 1.45
CA ARG A 58 0.82 -1.65 2.26
C ARG A 58 2.00 -2.36 1.60
N ASP A 59 3.19 -2.00 2.03
CA ASP A 59 4.43 -2.71 1.75
C ASP A 59 4.61 -3.92 2.70
N TYR A 60 5.69 -4.67 2.50
CA TYR A 60 6.00 -5.87 3.30
C TYR A 60 6.11 -5.55 4.80
N TYR A 61 6.86 -4.51 5.16
CA TYR A 61 7.03 -4.10 6.55
C TYR A 61 5.71 -3.66 7.19
N GLY A 62 4.91 -2.89 6.45
CA GLY A 62 3.61 -2.43 6.90
C GLY A 62 2.60 -3.55 7.18
N VAL A 63 2.77 -4.74 6.57
CA VAL A 63 1.96 -5.92 6.88
C VAL A 63 2.59 -6.76 7.98
N THR A 64 3.89 -7.03 7.92
CA THR A 64 4.56 -7.89 8.92
C THR A 64 4.55 -7.27 10.30
N SER A 65 4.73 -5.94 10.42
CA SER A 65 4.63 -5.24 11.71
C SER A 65 3.30 -5.46 12.44
N ILE A 66 2.23 -5.77 11.69
CA ILE A 66 0.89 -6.04 12.25
C ILE A 66 0.72 -7.52 12.60
N LEU A 67 1.29 -8.45 11.83
CA LEU A 67 1.06 -9.88 11.94
C LEU A 67 2.11 -10.61 12.78
N ASP A 68 3.37 -10.15 12.76
CA ASP A 68 4.48 -10.75 13.50
C ASP A 68 4.26 -10.82 15.01
N PRO A 69 3.63 -9.83 15.69
CA PRO A 69 3.30 -9.95 17.11
C PRO A 69 2.42 -11.16 17.46
N PHE A 70 1.70 -11.69 16.46
CA PHE A 70 0.82 -12.86 16.61
C PHE A 70 1.42 -14.14 16.04
N ASP A 71 2.67 -14.10 15.54
CA ASP A 71 3.33 -15.24 14.88
C ASP A 71 2.51 -15.80 13.69
N ILE A 72 1.93 -14.91 12.88
CA ILE A 72 1.21 -15.26 11.66
C ILE A 72 2.13 -15.02 10.47
N LYS A 73 2.51 -16.09 9.77
CA LYS A 73 3.24 -16.06 8.51
C LYS A 73 2.28 -16.43 7.37
N CYS A 74 2.23 -15.63 6.33
CA CYS A 74 1.34 -15.83 5.19
C CYS A 74 1.94 -15.28 3.90
N SER A 75 1.40 -15.72 2.78
CA SER A 75 1.67 -15.08 1.47
C SER A 75 0.99 -13.71 1.42
N MET A 76 1.52 -12.78 0.64
CA MET A 76 1.06 -11.39 0.62
C MET A 76 1.00 -10.83 -0.79
N ILE A 77 -0.11 -10.19 -1.13
CA ILE A 77 -0.28 -9.33 -2.29
C ILE A 77 -0.14 -7.89 -1.78
N LEU A 78 0.92 -7.21 -2.16
CA LEU A 78 1.37 -5.93 -1.61
C LEU A 78 1.32 -4.81 -2.66
N GLY A 79 1.32 -3.54 -2.19
CA GLY A 79 1.33 -2.39 -3.07
C GLY A 79 0.15 -2.38 -4.07
N ASN A 80 -1.05 -2.79 -3.62
CA ASN A 80 -2.26 -2.94 -4.46
C ASN A 80 -2.15 -4.01 -5.58
N GLY A 81 -1.22 -4.95 -5.47
CA GLY A 81 -0.96 -5.98 -6.48
C GLY A 81 0.37 -5.80 -7.21
N ALA A 82 1.16 -4.79 -6.86
CA ALA A 82 2.48 -4.58 -7.47
C ALA A 82 3.49 -5.69 -7.12
N GLN A 83 3.27 -6.41 -6.01
CA GLN A 83 4.12 -7.53 -5.59
C GLN A 83 3.27 -8.67 -5.04
N TYR A 84 3.65 -9.91 -5.34
CA TYR A 84 3.23 -11.10 -4.63
C TYR A 84 4.44 -11.71 -3.94
N CYS A 85 4.36 -11.80 -2.61
CA CYS A 85 5.41 -12.38 -1.78
C CYS A 85 4.93 -13.70 -1.15
N ASN A 86 5.84 -14.67 -1.03
CA ASN A 86 5.57 -15.86 -0.23
C ASN A 86 5.66 -15.54 1.27
N LYS A 87 5.34 -16.53 2.11
CA LYS A 87 5.38 -16.40 3.57
C LYS A 87 6.75 -16.06 4.17
N ASN A 88 7.83 -16.18 3.39
CA ASN A 88 9.20 -15.84 3.80
C ASN A 88 9.62 -14.44 3.34
N GLY A 89 8.73 -13.70 2.63
CA GLY A 89 9.01 -12.37 2.10
C GLY A 89 9.71 -12.36 0.74
N GLU A 90 9.91 -13.51 0.10
CA GLU A 90 10.47 -13.57 -1.24
C GLU A 90 9.44 -13.11 -2.27
N VAL A 91 9.81 -12.15 -3.11
CA VAL A 91 8.96 -11.68 -4.21
C VAL A 91 8.93 -12.73 -5.31
N LEU A 92 7.77 -13.35 -5.52
CA LEU A 92 7.56 -14.38 -6.54
C LEU A 92 7.03 -13.80 -7.86
N MET A 93 6.25 -12.72 -7.79
CA MET A 93 5.72 -11.99 -8.95
C MET A 93 5.73 -10.51 -8.65
N ASN A 94 5.89 -9.71 -9.68
CA ASN A 94 5.80 -8.25 -9.57
C ASN A 94 5.15 -7.63 -10.80
N CYS A 95 4.60 -6.43 -10.60
CA CYS A 95 4.00 -5.60 -11.62
C CYS A 95 4.28 -4.13 -11.25
N TYR A 96 5.52 -3.70 -11.48
CA TYR A 96 5.98 -2.36 -11.10
C TYR A 96 5.52 -1.30 -12.10
N LEU A 97 5.31 -0.09 -11.60
CA LEU A 97 5.06 1.08 -12.42
C LEU A 97 6.32 1.43 -13.21
N ASP A 98 6.17 1.66 -14.52
CA ASP A 98 7.28 2.11 -15.36
C ASP A 98 7.84 3.44 -14.84
N LYS A 99 9.14 3.48 -14.60
CA LYS A 99 9.85 4.67 -14.09
C LYS A 99 9.66 5.91 -14.96
N GLU A 100 9.56 5.74 -16.29
CA GLU A 100 9.33 6.85 -17.22
C GLU A 100 7.97 7.54 -16.96
N LYS A 101 6.98 6.82 -16.39
CA LYS A 101 5.70 7.41 -16.00
C LYS A 101 5.83 8.49 -14.94
N LEU A 102 6.88 8.50 -14.15
CA LEU A 102 7.13 9.59 -13.20
C LEU A 102 7.28 10.95 -13.89
N LYS A 103 7.73 10.99 -15.14
CA LYS A 103 7.81 12.23 -15.94
C LYS A 103 6.44 12.79 -16.35
N GLU A 104 5.43 11.92 -16.40
CA GLU A 104 4.05 12.33 -16.69
C GLU A 104 3.27 12.62 -15.38
N ILE A 105 3.50 11.83 -14.33
CA ILE A 105 2.74 11.88 -13.07
C ILE A 105 3.21 13.03 -12.17
N LEU A 106 4.51 13.11 -11.90
CA LEU A 106 5.03 14.03 -10.87
C LEU A 106 4.82 15.51 -11.18
N PRO A 107 4.97 15.97 -12.46
CA PRO A 107 4.67 17.36 -12.79
C PRO A 107 3.27 17.82 -12.40
N ILE A 108 2.26 16.92 -12.48
CA ILE A 108 0.88 17.21 -12.08
C ILE A 108 0.84 17.55 -10.59
N PHE A 109 1.44 16.73 -9.74
CA PHE A 109 1.47 16.96 -8.30
C PHE A 109 2.28 18.20 -7.92
N ILE A 110 3.40 18.45 -8.63
CA ILE A 110 4.26 19.62 -8.41
C ILE A 110 3.51 20.91 -8.76
N GLU A 111 2.86 20.96 -9.93
CA GLU A 111 2.09 22.13 -10.39
C GLU A 111 0.93 22.46 -9.44
N HIS A 112 0.22 21.44 -8.99
CA HIS A 112 -0.91 21.58 -8.06
C HIS A 112 -0.50 21.68 -6.59
N GLN A 113 0.81 21.63 -6.28
CA GLN A 113 1.35 21.65 -4.91
C GLN A 113 0.76 20.56 -4.01
N THR A 114 0.36 19.42 -4.62
CA THR A 114 -0.19 18.27 -3.92
C THR A 114 0.96 17.43 -3.35
N PRO A 115 1.01 17.18 -2.03
CA PRO A 115 2.06 16.34 -1.45
C PRO A 115 1.91 14.89 -1.90
N TYR A 116 3.06 14.26 -2.18
CA TYR A 116 3.11 12.89 -2.65
C TYR A 116 4.34 12.14 -2.14
N MET A 117 4.24 10.82 -2.19
CA MET A 117 5.31 9.86 -1.89
C MET A 117 5.42 8.84 -3.02
N ILE A 118 6.65 8.46 -3.38
CA ILE A 118 6.95 7.36 -4.28
C ILE A 118 7.38 6.17 -3.42
N PHE A 119 6.64 5.08 -3.49
CA PHE A 119 6.97 3.81 -2.88
C PHE A 119 7.82 3.01 -3.84
N THR A 120 9.00 2.60 -3.40
CA THR A 120 9.95 1.84 -4.22
C THR A 120 10.39 0.57 -3.52
N THR A 121 11.14 -0.28 -4.22
CA THR A 121 11.79 -1.45 -3.62
C THR A 121 12.93 -1.09 -2.67
N ASN A 122 13.34 0.19 -2.61
CA ASN A 122 14.45 0.68 -1.78
C ASN A 122 14.06 1.96 -1.00
N GLY A 123 12.87 1.98 -0.40
CA GLY A 123 12.41 3.07 0.46
C GLY A 123 11.42 4.02 -0.21
N PHE A 124 11.24 5.17 0.42
CA PHE A 124 10.21 6.15 0.08
C PHE A 124 10.86 7.46 -0.35
N TYR A 125 10.32 8.06 -1.42
CA TYR A 125 10.95 9.23 -2.04
C TYR A 125 9.93 10.31 -2.38
N SER A 126 10.38 11.57 -2.39
CA SER A 126 9.63 12.73 -2.89
C SER A 126 10.60 13.80 -3.38
N THR A 127 10.15 14.71 -4.24
CA THR A 127 10.89 15.95 -4.53
C THR A 127 10.71 16.99 -3.43
N LEU A 128 9.69 16.82 -2.58
CA LEU A 128 9.45 17.68 -1.43
C LEU A 128 10.43 17.36 -0.29
N LYS A 129 10.70 18.34 0.54
CA LYS A 129 11.50 18.13 1.75
C LYS A 129 10.81 17.13 2.69
N PRO A 130 11.59 16.24 3.35
CA PRO A 130 11.03 15.23 4.24
C PRO A 130 10.09 15.77 5.31
N GLU A 131 10.45 16.91 5.92
CA GLU A 131 9.61 17.54 6.93
C GLU A 131 8.28 18.05 6.36
N VAL A 132 8.25 18.51 5.10
CA VAL A 132 7.01 18.95 4.45
C VAL A 132 6.07 17.76 4.23
N VAL A 133 6.59 16.64 3.72
CA VAL A 133 5.80 15.43 3.49
C VAL A 133 5.26 14.90 4.82
N ARG A 134 6.13 14.76 5.83
CA ARG A 134 5.75 14.30 7.17
C ARG A 134 4.67 15.20 7.79
N ASP A 135 4.86 16.50 7.78
CA ASP A 135 3.95 17.43 8.45
C ASP A 135 2.57 17.48 7.77
N ARG A 136 2.53 17.41 6.43
CA ARG A 136 1.28 17.29 5.66
C ARG A 136 0.57 15.97 5.96
N PHE A 137 1.30 14.86 6.00
CA PHE A 137 0.77 13.54 6.31
C PHE A 137 0.25 13.46 7.76
N ALA A 138 1.01 14.00 8.72
CA ALA A 138 0.62 14.08 10.12
C ALA A 138 -0.64 14.93 10.31
N TYR A 139 -0.74 16.07 9.62
CA TYR A 139 -1.92 16.91 9.67
C TYR A 139 -3.16 16.21 9.11
N ARG A 140 -3.02 15.49 7.98
CA ARG A 140 -4.09 14.63 7.46
C ARG A 140 -4.50 13.57 8.50
N GLY A 141 -3.53 12.92 9.12
CA GLY A 141 -3.75 11.93 10.19
C GLY A 141 -4.51 12.53 11.39
N LYS A 142 -4.17 13.76 11.78
CA LYS A 142 -4.86 14.50 12.84
C LYS A 142 -6.32 14.78 12.47
N VAL A 143 -6.57 15.29 11.29
CA VAL A 143 -7.92 15.66 10.83
C VAL A 143 -8.80 14.42 10.69
N ARG A 144 -8.24 13.34 10.14
CA ARG A 144 -9.00 12.16 9.76
C ARG A 144 -9.15 11.12 10.87
N PHE A 145 -8.08 10.88 11.61
CA PHE A 145 -8.00 9.78 12.59
C PHE A 145 -7.82 10.25 14.02
N GLY A 146 -7.70 11.57 14.24
CA GLY A 146 -7.47 12.12 15.57
C GLY A 146 -6.05 11.91 16.11
N ASN A 147 -5.08 11.58 15.26
CA ASN A 147 -3.69 11.44 15.64
C ASN A 147 -3.11 12.76 16.15
N LYS A 148 -2.08 12.70 16.96
CA LYS A 148 -1.33 13.90 17.37
C LYS A 148 -0.18 14.14 16.40
N MET A 149 0.20 15.41 16.23
CA MET A 149 1.35 15.75 15.38
C MET A 149 2.65 15.12 15.91
N GLU A 150 2.77 15.03 17.24
CA GLU A 150 3.93 14.45 17.93
C GLU A 150 4.08 12.95 17.65
N ASP A 151 3.01 12.25 17.29
CA ASP A 151 3.05 10.81 16.97
C ASP A 151 3.98 10.51 15.79
N PHE A 152 4.19 11.49 14.90
CA PHE A 152 5.01 11.39 13.69
C PHE A 152 6.44 11.92 13.87
N LEU A 153 6.81 12.38 15.06
CA LEU A 153 8.18 12.79 15.37
C LEU A 153 9.05 11.57 15.71
N PRO A 154 10.39 11.70 15.64
CA PRO A 154 11.30 10.63 16.06
C PRO A 154 10.97 10.09 17.45
N GLY A 155 10.80 8.78 17.57
CA GLY A 155 10.39 8.09 18.79
C GLY A 155 8.90 8.08 19.08
N GLY A 156 8.08 8.74 18.26
CA GLY A 156 6.61 8.64 18.34
C GLY A 156 6.07 7.34 17.73
N PRO A 157 4.82 6.96 18.05
CA PRO A 157 4.24 5.69 17.64
C PRO A 157 4.05 5.54 16.11
N MET A 158 4.10 6.65 15.35
CA MET A 158 4.00 6.70 13.90
C MET A 158 5.32 7.08 13.22
N SER A 159 6.44 7.08 13.94
CA SER A 159 7.76 7.47 13.41
C SER A 159 8.25 6.53 12.30
N ASP A 160 7.76 5.30 12.25
CA ASP A 160 8.10 4.31 11.22
C ASP A 160 7.17 4.37 9.99
N SER A 161 6.22 5.32 9.96
CA SER A 161 5.36 5.51 8.78
C SER A 161 6.18 5.94 7.56
N PRO A 162 5.76 5.56 6.33
CA PRO A 162 6.46 5.95 5.10
C PRO A 162 6.77 7.44 4.99
N ALA A 163 5.83 8.30 5.43
CA ALA A 163 5.99 9.75 5.40
C ALA A 163 7.11 10.29 6.32
N CYS A 164 7.50 9.52 7.35
CA CYS A 164 8.60 9.86 8.26
C CYS A 164 9.97 9.38 7.73
N GLN A 165 9.98 8.53 6.70
CA GLN A 165 11.18 7.91 6.13
C GLN A 165 11.50 8.43 4.71
N ILE A 166 10.95 9.55 4.32
CA ILE A 166 11.12 10.13 2.98
C ILE A 166 12.59 10.50 2.72
N GLN A 167 13.07 10.09 1.57
CA GLN A 167 14.32 10.55 0.99
C GLN A 167 14.03 11.55 -0.12
N GLN A 168 14.64 12.73 -0.03
CA GLN A 168 14.46 13.76 -1.05
C GLN A 168 15.32 13.47 -2.29
N PHE A 169 14.81 13.83 -3.47
CA PHE A 169 15.58 13.90 -4.71
C PHE A 169 15.20 15.15 -5.50
N ASP A 170 16.14 15.66 -6.32
CA ASP A 170 15.97 16.94 -6.99
C ASP A 170 15.57 16.79 -8.47
N SER A 171 15.99 15.70 -9.13
CA SER A 171 15.79 15.50 -10.56
C SER A 171 15.09 14.18 -10.86
N ILE A 172 13.95 14.25 -11.54
CA ILE A 172 13.21 13.07 -11.98
C ILE A 172 14.08 12.25 -12.97
N ASP A 173 14.80 12.91 -13.88
CA ASP A 173 15.66 12.26 -14.87
C ASP A 173 16.84 11.49 -14.24
N GLU A 174 17.36 11.97 -13.11
CA GLU A 174 18.40 11.26 -12.37
C GLU A 174 17.80 10.18 -11.48
N PHE A 175 16.60 10.41 -10.94
CA PHE A 175 15.92 9.45 -10.06
C PHE A 175 15.57 8.16 -10.81
N ILE A 176 15.03 8.24 -12.01
CA ILE A 176 14.63 7.08 -12.83
C ILE A 176 15.80 6.19 -13.25
N LYS A 177 17.05 6.71 -13.23
CA LYS A 177 18.27 5.93 -13.51
C LYS A 177 18.74 5.08 -12.33
N ARG A 178 18.18 5.29 -11.12
CA ARG A 178 18.57 4.53 -9.94
C ARG A 178 18.17 3.06 -10.07
N ASP A 179 18.94 2.19 -9.43
CA ASP A 179 18.64 0.76 -9.32
C ASP A 179 17.59 0.52 -8.23
N LEU A 180 16.34 0.77 -8.59
CA LEU A 180 15.14 0.55 -7.76
C LEU A 180 13.93 0.41 -8.66
N GLU A 181 12.85 -0.18 -8.18
CA GLU A 181 11.59 -0.30 -8.89
C GLU A 181 10.49 0.50 -8.20
N ILE A 182 9.51 1.00 -8.97
CA ILE A 182 8.40 1.80 -8.45
C ILE A 182 7.21 0.90 -8.15
N ILE A 183 6.85 0.79 -6.89
CA ILE A 183 5.68 0.03 -6.43
C ILE A 183 4.41 0.83 -6.71
N LYS A 184 4.36 2.08 -6.23
CA LYS A 184 3.26 3.03 -6.44
C LYS A 184 3.70 4.46 -6.20
N VAL A 185 2.91 5.40 -6.68
CA VAL A 185 2.95 6.81 -6.26
C VAL A 185 1.66 7.10 -5.49
N GLU A 186 1.76 7.66 -4.30
CA GLU A 186 0.61 8.09 -3.51
C GLU A 186 0.66 9.60 -3.28
N ALA A 187 -0.38 10.29 -3.72
CA ALA A 187 -0.62 11.68 -3.33
C ALA A 187 -1.75 11.75 -2.31
N PHE A 188 -1.66 12.69 -1.40
CA PHE A 188 -2.59 12.83 -0.28
C PHE A 188 -2.74 14.28 0.15
N SER A 189 -3.88 14.60 0.76
CA SER A 189 -4.13 15.89 1.38
C SER A 189 -5.03 15.74 2.60
N HIS A 190 -5.11 16.76 3.44
CA HIS A 190 -6.17 16.89 4.44
C HIS A 190 -7.46 17.48 3.84
N ASP A 191 -7.35 18.08 2.66
CA ASP A 191 -8.45 18.63 1.87
C ASP A 191 -8.71 17.73 0.65
N ALA A 192 -9.88 17.10 0.62
CA ALA A 192 -10.26 16.21 -0.48
C ALA A 192 -10.32 16.93 -1.83
N ASP A 193 -10.63 18.24 -1.84
CA ASP A 193 -10.71 19.02 -3.09
C ASP A 193 -9.34 19.15 -3.77
N GLU A 194 -8.23 19.13 -3.01
CA GLU A 194 -6.89 19.10 -3.60
C GLU A 194 -6.67 17.81 -4.42
N ILE A 195 -7.14 16.68 -3.93
CA ILE A 195 -7.04 15.41 -4.65
C ILE A 195 -8.00 15.40 -5.85
N GLN A 196 -9.24 15.86 -5.68
CA GLN A 196 -10.23 15.90 -6.76
C GLN A 196 -9.76 16.75 -7.95
N ARG A 197 -8.96 17.79 -7.71
CA ARG A 197 -8.39 18.64 -8.78
C ARG A 197 -7.36 17.90 -9.66
N VAL A 198 -6.64 16.93 -9.12
CA VAL A 198 -5.61 16.21 -9.88
C VAL A 198 -6.13 14.93 -10.55
N LEU A 199 -7.24 14.34 -10.08
CA LEU A 199 -7.77 13.08 -10.63
C LEU A 199 -8.06 13.13 -12.14
N PRO A 200 -8.63 14.21 -12.73
CA PRO A 200 -8.92 14.25 -14.15
C PRO A 200 -7.69 14.05 -15.07
N TYR A 201 -6.51 14.40 -14.61
CA TYR A 201 -5.27 14.24 -15.38
C TYR A 201 -4.86 12.78 -15.60
N PHE A 202 -5.31 11.87 -14.70
CA PHE A 202 -4.96 10.46 -14.78
C PHE A 202 -5.96 9.62 -15.58
N LYS A 203 -7.16 10.17 -15.87
CA LYS A 203 -8.27 9.44 -16.50
C LYS A 203 -7.90 8.78 -17.82
N ASP A 204 -7.15 9.49 -18.66
CA ASP A 204 -6.78 9.05 -20.01
C ASP A 204 -5.30 8.64 -20.10
N MET A 205 -4.56 8.62 -18.98
CA MET A 205 -3.16 8.22 -18.94
C MET A 205 -3.08 6.70 -19.08
N LYS A 206 -2.29 6.24 -20.05
CA LYS A 206 -2.15 4.81 -20.38
C LYS A 206 -1.13 4.12 -19.47
N ASN A 207 -1.28 2.81 -19.33
CA ASN A 207 -0.40 1.91 -18.59
C ASN A 207 -0.31 2.23 -17.08
N ILE A 208 -1.32 2.91 -16.54
CA ILE A 208 -1.49 3.14 -15.12
C ILE A 208 -2.90 2.75 -14.68
N ALA A 209 -3.02 2.33 -13.41
CA ALA A 209 -4.27 2.34 -12.67
C ALA A 209 -4.17 3.39 -11.56
N TYR A 210 -5.27 4.08 -11.28
CA TYR A 210 -5.35 4.95 -10.12
C TYR A 210 -6.57 4.59 -9.28
N LEU A 211 -6.41 4.64 -7.99
CA LEU A 211 -7.46 4.33 -7.03
C LEU A 211 -7.36 5.27 -5.83
N SER A 212 -8.47 5.45 -5.16
CA SER A 212 -8.54 6.21 -3.91
C SER A 212 -9.12 5.32 -2.83
N SER A 213 -8.36 5.10 -1.76
CA SER A 213 -8.87 4.44 -0.56
C SER A 213 -9.82 5.37 0.21
N TYR A 214 -9.64 6.68 0.02
CA TYR A 214 -10.40 7.76 0.65
C TYR A 214 -10.47 8.98 -0.27
N PRO A 215 -11.42 9.91 -0.09
CA PRO A 215 -11.52 11.11 -0.92
C PRO A 215 -10.27 12.00 -0.93
N ASP A 216 -9.43 11.86 0.09
CA ASP A 216 -8.27 12.69 0.37
C ASP A 216 -6.92 12.03 -0.01
N ASN A 217 -6.95 10.95 -0.81
CA ASN A 217 -5.75 10.36 -1.41
C ASN A 217 -6.02 9.82 -2.81
N VAL A 218 -4.95 9.68 -3.58
CA VAL A 218 -4.91 8.90 -4.82
C VAL A 218 -3.62 8.08 -4.86
N GLU A 219 -3.74 6.82 -5.23
CA GLU A 219 -2.64 5.88 -5.41
C GLU A 219 -2.56 5.51 -6.89
N ILE A 220 -1.38 5.64 -7.49
CA ILE A 220 -1.12 5.34 -8.89
C ILE A 220 -0.17 4.16 -8.96
N THR A 221 -0.58 3.13 -9.69
CA THR A 221 0.17 1.87 -9.88
C THR A 221 0.28 1.54 -11.35
N ASN A 222 1.01 0.47 -11.68
CA ASN A 222 0.87 -0.18 -12.99
C ASN A 222 -0.58 -0.62 -13.21
N GLU A 223 -1.08 -0.56 -14.44
CA GLU A 223 -2.46 -0.92 -14.79
C GLU A 223 -2.84 -2.36 -14.42
N TYR A 224 -1.85 -3.27 -14.40
CA TYR A 224 -2.03 -4.68 -14.00
C TYR A 224 -1.79 -4.93 -12.51
N ALA A 225 -1.34 -3.94 -11.74
CA ALA A 225 -1.17 -4.06 -10.29
C ALA A 225 -2.53 -3.93 -9.59
N GLN A 226 -3.26 -5.05 -9.52
CA GLN A 226 -4.58 -5.13 -8.92
C GLN A 226 -4.65 -6.32 -7.96
N LYS A 227 -5.28 -6.13 -6.81
CA LYS A 227 -5.39 -7.17 -5.76
C LYS A 227 -6.13 -8.42 -6.21
N GLY A 228 -6.87 -8.36 -7.30
CA GLY A 228 -7.76 -9.42 -7.77
C GLY A 228 -7.46 -9.92 -9.19
N LEU A 229 -6.33 -9.57 -9.78
CA LEU A 229 -5.87 -10.10 -11.08
C LEU A 229 -5.00 -11.31 -10.89
#